data_348ea24b22ee5c914137727fd71995d6
#
_entry.id   348ea24b22ee5c914137727fd71995d6
#
_cell.length_a   1.000
_cell.length_b   1.000
_cell.length_c   1.000
_cell.angle_alpha   90.00
_cell.angle_beta   90.00
_cell.angle_gamma   90.00
#
_symmetry.space_group_name_H-M   'P 1'
#
loop_
_entity.id
_entity.type
_entity.pdbx_description
1 polymer ?
#
loop_
_entity_poly.entity_id
_entity_poly.type
_entity_poly.pdbx_seq_one_letter_code
_entity_poly.pdbx_strand_id
1 'polypeptide(L)'
;LVTVQEELTFAKTYMNLLKMRFENSISFELPEDFNNDEAKVVPLSLQLLLENTIKHNIVSEQKPLHIKIYIADNYLIVENNLQIKEVLQDRRGVGLQNIVNRYALISERKVLIEENAAYFKIKIPILTKQIVTMETQNIFNENNAYLKAKERVEKLKGFYGNLTSYCTVIPILAIINLNSGGFQWFWFPMMGWGMGVCFHALETFGYGKTWEEKKIQEILNKENTPNTK
;
A
#
# COMPACT_ATOMS: atom_id res chain seq x y z
N LEU A 1 -2.76 -8.77 17.15
CA LEU A 1 -4.10 -8.23 17.37
C LEU A 1 -4.05 -7.24 18.52
N VAL A 2 -4.84 -6.18 18.45
CA VAL A 2 -5.06 -5.17 19.50
C VAL A 2 -6.52 -5.22 19.92
N THR A 3 -6.82 -4.68 21.09
CA THR A 3 -8.23 -4.59 21.55
C THR A 3 -9.01 -3.56 20.73
N VAL A 4 -10.29 -3.76 20.58
CA VAL A 4 -11.17 -2.76 19.95
C VAL A 4 -11.10 -1.44 20.69
N GLN A 5 -10.96 -1.47 22.03
CA GLN A 5 -10.85 -0.28 22.86
C GLN A 5 -9.59 0.55 22.58
N GLU A 6 -8.45 -0.09 22.33
CA GLU A 6 -7.20 0.61 21.92
C GLU A 6 -7.38 1.32 20.58
N GLU A 7 -7.98 0.66 19.59
CA GLU A 7 -8.26 1.27 18.27
C GLU A 7 -9.27 2.43 18.38
N LEU A 8 -10.30 2.30 19.21
CA LEU A 8 -11.28 3.37 19.45
C LEU A 8 -10.63 4.58 20.15
N THR A 9 -9.75 4.34 21.12
CA THR A 9 -9.01 5.40 21.81
C THR A 9 -8.10 6.16 20.84
N PHE A 10 -7.40 5.44 19.99
CA PHE A 10 -6.62 6.03 18.91
C PHE A 10 -7.50 6.84 17.96
N ALA A 11 -8.61 6.23 17.49
CA ALA A 11 -9.55 6.89 16.57
C ALA A 11 -10.10 8.20 17.16
N LYS A 12 -10.46 8.21 18.44
CA LYS A 12 -10.92 9.42 19.15
C LYS A 12 -9.86 10.52 19.12
N THR A 13 -8.62 10.18 19.43
CA THR A 13 -7.51 11.14 19.43
C THR A 13 -7.24 11.67 18.02
N TYR A 14 -7.19 10.80 17.04
CA TYR A 14 -6.97 11.16 15.64
C TYR A 14 -8.08 12.06 15.10
N MET A 15 -9.35 11.72 15.36
CA MET A 15 -10.49 12.51 14.94
C MET A 15 -10.53 13.89 15.61
N ASN A 16 -10.11 14.01 16.87
CA ASN A 16 -9.99 15.30 17.54
C ASN A 16 -8.93 16.20 16.86
N LEU A 17 -7.80 15.64 16.44
CA LEU A 17 -6.78 16.36 15.67
C LEU A 17 -7.33 16.83 14.31
N LEU A 18 -8.09 15.99 13.63
CA LEU A 18 -8.74 16.35 12.37
C LEU A 18 -9.80 17.43 12.56
N LYS A 19 -10.57 17.39 13.67
CA LYS A 19 -11.55 18.42 13.99
C LYS A 19 -10.90 19.79 14.21
N MET A 20 -9.71 19.82 14.84
CA MET A 20 -8.94 21.08 14.95
C MET A 20 -8.47 21.62 13.60
N ARG A 21 -8.22 20.75 12.61
CA ARG A 21 -7.77 21.14 11.26
C ARG A 21 -8.92 21.53 10.33
N PHE A 22 -10.06 20.84 10.43
CA PHE A 22 -11.19 20.98 9.50
C PHE A 22 -12.40 21.66 10.14
N GLU A 23 -12.32 22.00 11.41
CA GLU A 23 -13.33 22.71 12.21
C GLU A 23 -14.75 22.12 12.02
N ASN A 24 -15.68 22.92 11.48
CA ASN A 24 -17.07 22.54 11.25
C ASN A 24 -17.28 21.65 10.01
N SER A 25 -16.20 21.39 9.24
CA SER A 25 -16.27 20.59 8.02
C SER A 25 -16.28 19.07 8.28
N ILE A 26 -16.03 18.63 9.52
CA ILE A 26 -16.02 17.22 9.89
C ILE A 26 -16.76 16.99 11.20
N SER A 27 -17.60 15.98 11.24
CA SER A 27 -18.20 15.47 12.45
C SER A 27 -18.02 13.97 12.57
N PHE A 28 -17.93 13.48 13.80
CA PHE A 28 -17.79 12.06 14.04
C PHE A 28 -18.58 11.60 15.27
N GLU A 29 -19.06 10.37 15.19
CA GLU A 29 -19.69 9.65 16.27
C GLU A 29 -18.88 8.39 16.60
N LEU A 30 -18.64 8.17 17.89
CA LEU A 30 -17.96 6.98 18.41
C LEU A 30 -18.86 6.27 19.40
N PRO A 31 -18.76 4.95 19.58
CA PRO A 31 -19.45 4.25 20.66
C PRO A 31 -18.96 4.78 22.02
N GLU A 32 -19.87 5.02 22.95
CA GLU A 32 -19.56 5.69 24.22
C GLU A 32 -18.65 4.85 25.12
N ASP A 33 -18.90 3.54 25.26
CA ASP A 33 -18.06 2.63 26.04
C ASP A 33 -18.13 1.21 25.45
N PHE A 34 -17.00 0.67 25.08
CA PHE A 34 -16.90 -0.72 24.67
C PHE A 34 -15.89 -1.48 25.54
N ASN A 35 -16.38 -1.99 26.67
CA ASN A 35 -15.58 -2.72 27.66
C ASN A 35 -15.62 -4.24 27.35
N ASN A 36 -14.89 -4.68 26.33
CA ASN A 36 -14.68 -6.08 26.06
C ASN A 36 -13.23 -6.32 25.65
N ASP A 37 -12.41 -6.74 26.62
CA ASP A 37 -10.96 -6.99 26.41
C ASP A 37 -10.68 -8.19 25.51
N GLU A 38 -11.64 -9.08 25.32
CA GLU A 38 -11.51 -10.21 24.40
C GLU A 38 -11.78 -9.83 22.94
N ALA A 39 -12.46 -8.70 22.72
CA ALA A 39 -12.75 -8.20 21.38
C ALA A 39 -11.50 -7.58 20.75
N LYS A 40 -10.94 -8.24 19.76
CA LYS A 40 -9.69 -7.84 19.09
C LYS A 40 -9.91 -7.56 17.62
N VAL A 41 -9.07 -6.68 17.08
CA VAL A 41 -9.03 -6.35 15.67
C VAL A 41 -7.59 -6.32 15.17
N VAL A 42 -7.42 -6.29 13.85
CA VAL A 42 -6.09 -6.12 13.25
C VAL A 42 -5.58 -4.72 13.56
N PRO A 43 -4.33 -4.56 14.04
CA PRO A 43 -3.76 -3.26 14.37
C PRO A 43 -3.83 -2.26 13.21
N LEU A 44 -4.07 -0.98 13.54
CA LEU A 44 -4.14 0.15 12.61
C LEU A 44 -5.32 0.05 11.60
N SER A 45 -6.31 -0.81 11.85
CA SER A 45 -7.46 -0.94 10.96
C SER A 45 -8.30 0.33 10.94
N LEU A 46 -8.66 0.89 12.11
CA LEU A 46 -9.43 2.13 12.17
C LEU A 46 -8.65 3.31 11.60
N GLN A 47 -7.36 3.42 11.89
CA GLN A 47 -6.53 4.48 11.31
C GLN A 47 -6.60 4.48 9.79
N LEU A 48 -6.34 3.32 9.17
CA LEU A 48 -6.35 3.19 7.71
C LEU A 48 -7.74 3.50 7.11
N LEU A 49 -8.82 3.10 7.79
CA LEU A 49 -10.18 3.39 7.35
C LEU A 49 -10.49 4.89 7.43
N LEU A 50 -10.12 5.55 8.53
CA LEU A 50 -10.31 6.99 8.71
C LEU A 50 -9.48 7.82 7.72
N GLU A 51 -8.23 7.44 7.50
CA GLU A 51 -7.37 8.07 6.49
C GLU A 51 -7.97 7.93 5.08
N ASN A 52 -8.47 6.74 4.73
CA ASN A 52 -9.15 6.51 3.45
C ASN A 52 -10.41 7.36 3.31
N THR A 53 -11.22 7.45 4.36
CA THR A 53 -12.44 8.26 4.36
C THR A 53 -12.14 9.71 4.04
N ILE A 54 -11.14 10.31 4.69
CA ILE A 54 -10.75 11.72 4.48
C ILE A 54 -10.10 11.93 3.11
N LYS A 55 -9.28 10.98 2.70
CA LYS A 55 -8.55 11.06 1.44
C LYS A 55 -9.47 11.05 0.22
N HIS A 56 -10.54 10.26 0.28
CA HIS A 56 -11.44 10.02 -0.85
C HIS A 56 -12.69 10.88 -0.85
N ASN A 57 -12.98 11.62 0.22
CA ASN A 57 -14.15 12.49 0.30
C ASN A 57 -13.78 13.97 0.32
N ILE A 58 -14.67 14.82 -0.20
CA ILE A 58 -14.61 16.26 -0.05
C ILE A 58 -14.89 16.60 1.42
N VAL A 59 -14.09 17.49 2.02
CA VAL A 59 -14.28 17.97 3.38
C VAL A 59 -14.32 19.49 3.31
N SER A 60 -15.51 20.09 3.47
CA SER A 60 -15.70 21.53 3.46
C SER A 60 -16.91 21.92 4.33
N GLU A 61 -17.00 23.16 4.75
CA GLU A 61 -18.16 23.67 5.53
C GLU A 61 -19.49 23.55 4.76
N GLN A 62 -19.47 23.69 3.44
CA GLN A 62 -20.66 23.56 2.60
C GLN A 62 -21.06 22.09 2.38
N LYS A 63 -20.09 21.18 2.52
CA LYS A 63 -20.27 19.73 2.41
C LYS A 63 -19.55 19.05 3.56
N PRO A 64 -20.10 19.06 4.78
CA PRO A 64 -19.44 18.45 5.92
C PRO A 64 -19.38 16.93 5.79
N LEU A 65 -18.25 16.37 6.18
CA LEU A 65 -18.04 14.92 6.21
C LEU A 65 -18.47 14.38 7.56
N HIS A 66 -19.45 13.47 7.56
CA HIS A 66 -19.96 12.80 8.74
C HIS A 66 -19.41 11.38 8.80
N ILE A 67 -18.71 11.05 9.88
CA ILE A 67 -18.13 9.71 10.10
C ILE A 67 -18.77 9.11 11.35
N LYS A 68 -19.28 7.89 11.21
CA LYS A 68 -19.87 7.15 12.31
C LYS A 68 -19.14 5.83 12.52
N ILE A 69 -18.69 5.58 13.74
CA ILE A 69 -18.07 4.32 14.14
C ILE A 69 -18.96 3.67 15.17
N TYR A 70 -19.34 2.43 14.94
CA TYR A 70 -20.20 1.69 15.84
C TYR A 70 -19.96 0.18 15.73
N ILE A 71 -20.50 -0.58 16.67
CA ILE A 71 -20.37 -2.04 16.72
C ILE A 71 -21.75 -2.65 16.55
N ALA A 72 -21.88 -3.56 15.59
CA ALA A 72 -23.09 -4.34 15.37
C ALA A 72 -22.71 -5.72 14.79
N ASP A 73 -23.48 -6.75 15.16
CA ASP A 73 -23.33 -8.13 14.65
C ASP A 73 -21.90 -8.71 14.75
N ASN A 74 -21.18 -8.31 15.81
CA ASN A 74 -19.78 -8.65 16.02
C ASN A 74 -18.83 -8.13 14.91
N TYR A 75 -19.18 -6.97 14.34
CA TYR A 75 -18.35 -6.17 13.44
C TYR A 75 -18.12 -4.78 14.03
N LEU A 76 -16.91 -4.28 13.86
CA LEU A 76 -16.59 -2.86 14.01
C LEU A 76 -16.86 -2.19 12.66
N ILE A 77 -17.73 -1.21 12.65
CA ILE A 77 -18.29 -0.60 11.44
C ILE A 77 -17.85 0.85 11.36
N VAL A 78 -17.32 1.23 10.21
CA VAL A 78 -17.03 2.63 9.87
C VAL A 78 -17.93 3.02 8.70
N GLU A 79 -18.73 4.03 8.89
CA GLU A 79 -19.68 4.55 7.92
C GLU A 79 -19.46 6.05 7.71
N ASN A 80 -19.50 6.52 6.48
CA ASN A 80 -19.47 7.95 6.17
C ASN A 80 -20.44 8.30 5.04
N ASN A 81 -20.91 9.55 5.02
CA ASN A 81 -21.58 10.08 3.85
C ASN A 81 -20.61 10.18 2.67
N LEU A 82 -21.10 9.82 1.48
CA LEU A 82 -20.26 9.72 0.30
C LEU A 82 -20.18 11.08 -0.44
N GLN A 83 -18.99 11.61 -0.56
CA GLN A 83 -18.71 12.90 -1.23
C GLN A 83 -17.43 12.77 -2.06
N ILE A 84 -17.46 11.93 -3.10
CA ILE A 84 -16.29 11.51 -3.86
C ILE A 84 -15.51 12.73 -4.40
N LYS A 85 -14.19 12.76 -4.12
CA LYS A 85 -13.26 13.64 -4.81
C LYS A 85 -13.00 13.08 -6.20
N GLU A 86 -13.10 13.92 -7.24
CA GLU A 86 -12.56 13.59 -8.55
C GLU A 86 -11.03 13.52 -8.46
N VAL A 87 -10.48 12.34 -8.38
CA VAL A 87 -9.03 12.11 -8.36
C VAL A 87 -8.61 11.62 -9.73
N LEU A 88 -7.74 12.39 -10.37
CA LEU A 88 -7.22 12.16 -11.74
C LEU A 88 -6.34 10.89 -11.88
N GLN A 89 -6.08 10.12 -10.85
CA GLN A 89 -5.30 8.88 -10.93
C GLN A 89 -5.85 7.79 -10.04
N ASP A 90 -5.94 6.63 -10.62
CA ASP A 90 -6.48 5.35 -10.11
C ASP A 90 -5.63 4.74 -8.98
N ARG A 91 -5.52 5.45 -7.84
CA ARG A 91 -4.95 4.92 -6.60
C ARG A 91 -6.03 4.43 -5.63
N ARG A 92 -7.23 4.16 -6.14
CA ARG A 92 -8.31 3.54 -5.37
C ARG A 92 -7.90 2.11 -5.02
N GLY A 93 -7.73 1.81 -3.76
CA GLY A 93 -7.79 0.44 -3.28
C GLY A 93 -6.61 -0.13 -2.50
N VAL A 94 -5.39 0.45 -2.54
CA VAL A 94 -4.25 -0.20 -1.87
C VAL A 94 -4.44 -0.31 -0.35
N GLY A 95 -4.92 0.75 0.31
CA GLY A 95 -5.11 0.73 1.77
C GLY A 95 -6.25 -0.20 2.19
N LEU A 96 -7.38 -0.15 1.51
CA LEU A 96 -8.54 -1.00 1.81
C LEU A 96 -8.27 -2.46 1.45
N GLN A 97 -7.61 -2.72 0.32
CA GLN A 97 -7.21 -4.08 -0.06
C GLN A 97 -6.25 -4.69 0.96
N ASN A 98 -5.36 -3.89 1.53
CA ASN A 98 -4.46 -4.34 2.59
C ASN A 98 -5.24 -4.78 3.84
N ILE A 99 -6.29 -4.06 4.23
CA ILE A 99 -7.16 -4.48 5.35
C ILE A 99 -7.85 -5.80 5.01
N VAL A 100 -8.50 -5.89 3.84
CA VAL A 100 -9.19 -7.11 3.38
C VAL A 100 -8.23 -8.31 3.39
N ASN A 101 -7.04 -8.15 2.83
CA ASN A 101 -6.03 -9.20 2.80
C ASN A 101 -5.59 -9.63 4.20
N ARG A 102 -5.33 -8.67 5.10
CA ARG A 102 -4.94 -8.97 6.49
C ARG A 102 -6.01 -9.75 7.24
N TYR A 103 -7.28 -9.39 7.07
CA TYR A 103 -8.38 -10.13 7.70
C TYR A 103 -8.59 -11.51 7.08
N ALA A 104 -8.43 -11.66 5.77
CA ALA A 104 -8.52 -12.96 5.09
C ALA A 104 -7.47 -13.97 5.58
N LEU A 105 -6.33 -13.48 6.12
CA LEU A 105 -5.27 -14.33 6.68
C LEU A 105 -5.59 -14.90 8.07
N ILE A 106 -6.46 -14.24 8.82
CA ILE A 106 -6.63 -14.50 10.26
C ILE A 106 -8.07 -14.81 10.66
N SER A 107 -9.01 -14.71 9.74
CA SER A 107 -10.43 -14.93 10.02
C SER A 107 -11.15 -15.49 8.81
N GLU A 108 -12.03 -16.46 9.04
CA GLU A 108 -12.99 -16.95 8.03
C GLU A 108 -14.06 -15.89 7.73
N ARG A 109 -14.30 -14.96 8.66
CA ARG A 109 -15.23 -13.85 8.47
C ARG A 109 -14.61 -12.78 7.61
N LYS A 110 -15.32 -12.40 6.55
CA LYS A 110 -14.83 -11.44 5.56
C LYS A 110 -15.09 -10.00 6.01
N VAL A 111 -14.21 -9.10 5.59
CA VAL A 111 -14.50 -7.66 5.58
C VAL A 111 -15.58 -7.40 4.57
N LEU A 112 -16.63 -6.70 4.96
CA LEU A 112 -17.76 -6.36 4.08
C LEU A 112 -17.69 -4.88 3.73
N ILE A 113 -17.89 -4.57 2.46
CA ILE A 113 -17.90 -3.21 1.94
C ILE A 113 -19.25 -2.97 1.29
N GLU A 114 -19.95 -1.95 1.76
CA GLU A 114 -21.24 -1.51 1.22
C GLU A 114 -21.10 -0.07 0.74
N GLU A 115 -21.42 0.18 -0.50
CA GLU A 115 -21.37 1.49 -1.11
C GLU A 115 -22.66 1.74 -1.86
N ASN A 116 -23.27 2.91 -1.62
CA ASN A 116 -24.39 3.39 -2.40
C ASN A 116 -24.23 4.90 -2.69
N ALA A 117 -25.20 5.52 -3.31
CA ALA A 117 -25.14 6.95 -3.65
C ALA A 117 -25.05 7.89 -2.43
N ALA A 118 -25.41 7.44 -1.23
CA ALA A 118 -25.51 8.28 -0.05
C ALA A 118 -24.39 8.03 0.97
N TYR A 119 -23.93 6.79 1.11
CA TYR A 119 -22.95 6.42 2.11
C TYR A 119 -21.98 5.35 1.63
N PHE A 120 -20.82 5.32 2.27
CA PHE A 120 -19.83 4.26 2.20
C PHE A 120 -19.68 3.63 3.58
N LYS A 121 -19.72 2.30 3.65
CA LYS A 121 -19.68 1.57 4.90
C LYS A 121 -18.75 0.38 4.78
N ILE A 122 -17.88 0.24 5.79
CA ILE A 122 -16.99 -0.91 5.92
C ILE A 122 -17.26 -1.59 7.26
N LYS A 123 -17.40 -2.92 7.21
CA LYS A 123 -17.57 -3.77 8.39
C LYS A 123 -16.34 -4.67 8.52
N ILE A 124 -15.57 -4.48 9.58
CA ILE A 124 -14.43 -5.32 9.91
C ILE A 124 -14.79 -6.29 11.04
N PRO A 125 -14.53 -7.59 10.90
CA PRO A 125 -14.94 -8.56 11.91
C PRO A 125 -14.15 -8.39 13.21
N ILE A 126 -14.87 -8.44 14.34
CA ILE A 126 -14.25 -8.50 15.66
C ILE A 126 -13.85 -9.94 15.93
N LEU A 127 -12.61 -10.12 16.39
CA LEU A 127 -11.97 -11.41 16.61
C LEU A 127 -11.94 -11.70 18.11
N THR A 128 -12.55 -12.79 18.54
CA THR A 128 -12.67 -13.16 19.95
C THR A 128 -11.83 -14.37 20.36
N LYS A 129 -11.08 -14.98 19.42
CA LYS A 129 -10.19 -16.11 19.71
C LYS A 129 -8.77 -15.78 19.24
N GLN A 130 -7.77 -16.17 20.07
CA GLN A 130 -6.38 -16.22 19.64
C GLN A 130 -6.26 -17.25 18.50
N ILE A 131 -5.93 -16.79 17.31
CA ILE A 131 -5.67 -17.64 16.17
C ILE A 131 -4.24 -18.15 16.29
N VAL A 132 -4.10 -19.47 16.20
CA VAL A 132 -2.81 -20.15 16.28
C VAL A 132 -1.91 -19.69 15.13
N THR A 133 -0.76 -19.15 15.51
CA THR A 133 0.19 -18.39 14.67
C THR A 133 0.88 -19.17 13.55
N MET A 134 0.64 -20.47 13.36
CA MET A 134 1.41 -21.29 12.41
C MET A 134 0.93 -21.20 10.95
N GLU A 135 -0.35 -21.00 10.68
CA GLU A 135 -0.85 -20.82 9.29
C GLU A 135 -0.61 -19.40 8.77
N THR A 136 -0.56 -18.40 9.66
CA THR A 136 -0.43 -16.99 9.31
C THR A 136 0.92 -16.67 8.66
N GLN A 137 2.01 -17.34 9.05
CA GLN A 137 3.33 -17.12 8.48
C GLN A 137 3.45 -17.55 7.00
N ASN A 138 2.81 -18.65 6.63
CA ASN A 138 2.87 -19.16 5.26
C ASN A 138 2.14 -18.22 4.28
N ILE A 139 0.97 -17.74 4.65
CA ILE A 139 0.15 -16.88 3.80
C ILE A 139 0.75 -15.45 3.71
N PHE A 140 1.35 -14.96 4.81
CA PHE A 140 2.10 -13.70 4.80
C PHE A 140 3.30 -13.77 3.85
N ASN A 141 3.99 -14.91 3.83
CA ASN A 141 5.13 -15.15 2.93
C ASN A 141 4.70 -15.25 1.46
N GLU A 142 3.57 -15.88 1.15
CA GLU A 142 3.02 -15.94 -0.22
C GLU A 142 2.60 -14.57 -0.76
N ASN A 143 1.92 -13.75 0.05
CA ASN A 143 1.54 -12.40 -0.36
C ASN A 143 2.75 -11.47 -0.54
N ASN A 144 3.76 -11.57 0.33
CA ASN A 144 5.02 -10.83 0.15
C ASN A 144 5.79 -11.31 -1.09
N ALA A 145 5.75 -12.61 -1.40
CA ALA A 145 6.33 -13.17 -2.61
C ALA A 145 5.60 -12.65 -3.87
N TYR A 146 4.28 -12.58 -3.85
CA TYR A 146 3.49 -12.01 -4.95
C TYR A 146 3.78 -10.53 -5.18
N LEU A 147 3.82 -9.71 -4.12
CA LEU A 147 4.15 -8.28 -4.23
C LEU A 147 5.57 -8.06 -4.78
N LYS A 148 6.55 -8.81 -4.29
CA LYS A 148 7.93 -8.79 -4.82
C LYS A 148 7.99 -9.24 -6.29
N ALA A 149 7.21 -10.26 -6.66
CA ALA A 149 7.10 -10.70 -8.05
C ALA A 149 6.49 -9.64 -8.95
N LYS A 150 5.43 -8.96 -8.51
CA LYS A 150 4.78 -7.87 -9.23
C LYS A 150 5.73 -6.69 -9.45
N GLU A 151 6.44 -6.24 -8.43
CA GLU A 151 7.45 -5.18 -8.55
C GLU A 151 8.57 -5.56 -9.55
N ARG A 152 8.96 -6.84 -9.54
CA ARG A 152 9.97 -7.34 -10.48
C ARG A 152 9.47 -7.32 -11.93
N VAL A 153 8.20 -7.66 -12.16
CA VAL A 153 7.57 -7.59 -13.48
C VAL A 153 7.45 -6.13 -13.95
N GLU A 154 7.10 -5.20 -13.08
CA GLU A 154 7.04 -3.77 -13.44
C GLU A 154 8.42 -3.22 -13.82
N LYS A 155 9.47 -3.58 -13.09
CA LYS A 155 10.86 -3.21 -13.45
C LYS A 155 11.30 -3.79 -14.78
N LEU A 156 10.99 -5.06 -15.04
CA LEU A 156 11.27 -5.71 -16.33
C LEU A 156 10.53 -5.01 -17.48
N LYS A 157 9.26 -4.68 -17.29
CA LYS A 157 8.46 -3.96 -18.29
C LYS A 157 9.06 -2.58 -18.62
N GLY A 158 9.51 -1.85 -17.60
CA GLY A 158 10.20 -0.57 -17.78
C GLY A 158 11.50 -0.71 -18.55
N PHE A 159 12.31 -1.71 -18.23
CA PHE A 159 13.55 -2.00 -18.94
C PHE A 159 13.32 -2.35 -20.41
N TYR A 160 12.41 -3.29 -20.71
CA TYR A 160 12.11 -3.66 -22.10
C TYR A 160 11.52 -2.51 -22.90
N GLY A 161 10.71 -1.64 -22.30
CA GLY A 161 10.20 -0.43 -22.94
C GLY A 161 11.33 0.52 -23.34
N ASN A 162 12.30 0.77 -22.46
CA ASN A 162 13.46 1.60 -22.74
C ASN A 162 14.39 0.97 -23.81
N LEU A 163 14.63 -0.34 -23.71
CA LEU A 163 15.43 -1.08 -24.70
C LEU A 163 14.80 -1.05 -26.09
N THR A 164 13.49 -1.25 -26.18
CA THR A 164 12.76 -1.18 -27.48
C THR A 164 12.85 0.22 -28.08
N SER A 165 12.70 1.27 -27.27
CA SER A 165 12.87 2.65 -27.74
C SER A 165 14.29 2.91 -28.24
N TYR A 166 15.31 2.45 -27.53
CA TYR A 166 16.70 2.55 -27.94
C TYR A 166 16.95 1.85 -29.28
N CYS A 167 16.53 0.59 -29.41
CA CYS A 167 16.69 -0.20 -30.62
C CYS A 167 15.91 0.33 -31.83
N THR A 168 14.87 1.14 -31.60
CA THR A 168 14.12 1.78 -32.68
C THR A 168 14.72 3.12 -33.10
N VAL A 169 15.03 3.98 -32.13
CA VAL A 169 15.46 5.36 -32.40
C VAL A 169 16.91 5.42 -32.93
N ILE A 170 17.83 4.67 -32.36
CA ILE A 170 19.25 4.73 -32.76
C ILE A 170 19.47 4.35 -34.24
N PRO A 171 18.88 3.25 -34.77
CA PRO A 171 18.97 2.97 -36.19
C PRO A 171 18.41 4.06 -37.10
N ILE A 172 17.28 4.68 -36.71
CA ILE A 172 16.69 5.79 -37.44
C ILE A 172 17.67 6.98 -37.50
N LEU A 173 18.24 7.37 -36.36
CA LEU A 173 19.24 8.44 -36.30
C LEU A 173 20.49 8.11 -37.13
N ALA A 174 20.96 6.85 -37.11
CA ALA A 174 22.08 6.41 -37.94
C ALA A 174 21.78 6.54 -39.42
N ILE A 175 20.60 6.11 -39.88
CA ILE A 175 20.17 6.24 -41.29
C ILE A 175 20.11 7.72 -41.70
N ILE A 176 19.51 8.58 -40.88
CA ILE A 176 19.43 10.02 -41.15
C ILE A 176 20.83 10.62 -41.24
N ASN A 177 21.74 10.30 -40.33
CA ASN A 177 23.09 10.84 -40.31
C ASN A 177 23.93 10.37 -41.49
N LEU A 178 23.82 9.09 -41.87
CA LEU A 178 24.51 8.53 -43.03
C LEU A 178 24.05 9.18 -44.36
N ASN A 179 22.74 9.45 -44.50
CA ASN A 179 22.17 10.13 -45.66
C ASN A 179 22.50 11.65 -45.75
N SER A 180 22.74 12.28 -44.58
CA SER A 180 23.03 13.71 -44.53
C SER A 180 24.46 14.05 -44.90
N GLY A 181 25.39 13.10 -44.94
CA GLY A 181 26.80 13.30 -45.16
C GLY A 181 27.50 14.14 -44.08
N GLY A 182 28.80 14.08 -43.94
CA GLY A 182 29.56 14.87 -42.99
C GLY A 182 29.89 14.14 -41.67
N PHE A 183 29.95 14.89 -40.56
CA PHE A 183 30.34 14.37 -39.26
C PHE A 183 29.34 13.35 -38.71
N GLN A 184 29.86 12.21 -38.25
CA GLN A 184 29.03 11.10 -37.71
C GLN A 184 28.60 11.38 -36.27
N TRP A 185 27.56 12.20 -36.08
CA TRP A 185 27.11 12.64 -34.75
C TRP A 185 26.20 11.62 -34.02
N PHE A 186 25.66 10.61 -34.71
CA PHE A 186 24.78 9.59 -34.09
C PHE A 186 25.47 8.78 -33.00
N TRP A 187 26.81 8.74 -32.98
CA TRP A 187 27.57 8.05 -31.93
C TRP A 187 27.34 8.63 -30.53
N PHE A 188 27.10 9.94 -30.40
CA PHE A 188 26.89 10.58 -29.11
C PHE A 188 25.59 10.09 -28.44
N PRO A 189 24.40 10.18 -29.05
CA PRO A 189 23.18 9.63 -28.48
C PRO A 189 23.25 8.11 -28.32
N MET A 190 23.90 7.39 -29.22
CA MET A 190 24.08 5.93 -29.13
C MET A 190 24.87 5.54 -27.88
N MET A 191 25.99 6.17 -27.60
CA MET A 191 26.82 5.87 -26.42
C MET A 191 26.17 6.38 -25.13
N GLY A 192 25.65 7.62 -25.11
CA GLY A 192 25.04 8.21 -23.93
C GLY A 192 23.80 7.46 -23.49
N TRP A 193 22.85 7.20 -24.39
CA TRP A 193 21.64 6.44 -24.07
C TRP A 193 21.94 4.95 -23.84
N GLY A 194 22.88 4.35 -24.60
CA GLY A 194 23.32 2.98 -24.41
C GLY A 194 23.89 2.73 -23.01
N MET A 195 24.69 3.67 -22.49
CA MET A 195 25.16 3.61 -21.11
C MET A 195 23.99 3.63 -20.09
N GLY A 196 22.98 4.49 -20.31
CA GLY A 196 21.76 4.52 -19.51
C GLY A 196 20.99 3.19 -19.54
N VAL A 197 20.86 2.56 -20.71
CA VAL A 197 20.24 1.23 -20.86
C VAL A 197 21.05 0.16 -20.12
N CYS A 198 22.39 0.22 -20.15
CA CYS A 198 23.25 -0.70 -19.39
C CYS A 198 23.04 -0.55 -17.87
N PHE A 199 23.02 0.67 -17.34
CA PHE A 199 22.75 0.88 -15.91
C PHE A 199 21.36 0.39 -15.52
N HIS A 200 20.34 0.65 -16.35
CA HIS A 200 18.98 0.16 -16.12
C HIS A 200 18.92 -1.39 -16.17
N ALA A 201 19.70 -2.03 -17.03
CA ALA A 201 19.84 -3.48 -17.05
C ALA A 201 20.44 -4.02 -15.74
N LEU A 202 21.56 -3.42 -15.27
CA LEU A 202 22.19 -3.81 -14.01
C LEU A 202 21.24 -3.69 -12.82
N GLU A 203 20.44 -2.64 -12.77
CA GLU A 203 19.43 -2.44 -11.72
C GLU A 203 18.29 -3.48 -11.83
N THR A 204 17.79 -3.73 -13.04
CA THR A 204 16.64 -4.61 -13.29
C THR A 204 16.98 -6.08 -13.06
N PHE A 205 18.14 -6.53 -13.53
CA PHE A 205 18.59 -7.92 -13.40
C PHE A 205 19.31 -8.21 -12.08
N GLY A 206 19.52 -7.19 -11.25
CA GLY A 206 19.96 -7.37 -9.86
C GLY A 206 21.38 -7.83 -9.70
N TYR A 207 22.28 -7.40 -10.57
CA TYR A 207 23.72 -7.59 -10.38
C TYR A 207 24.14 -6.91 -9.06
N GLY A 208 24.37 -7.69 -8.02
CA GLY A 208 24.70 -7.20 -6.68
C GLY A 208 23.71 -7.61 -5.58
N LYS A 209 22.40 -7.82 -5.85
CA LYS A 209 21.40 -8.21 -4.84
C LYS A 209 21.66 -9.57 -4.21
N THR A 210 22.10 -10.54 -4.99
CA THR A 210 22.51 -11.87 -4.48
C THR A 210 23.74 -11.80 -3.56
N TRP A 211 24.63 -10.84 -3.77
CA TRP A 211 25.76 -10.60 -2.89
C TRP A 211 25.33 -9.89 -1.60
N GLU A 212 24.45 -8.87 -1.68
CA GLU A 212 23.88 -8.19 -0.53
C GLU A 212 23.08 -9.16 0.37
N GLU A 213 22.23 -9.98 -0.21
CA GLU A 213 21.43 -10.98 0.53
C GLU A 213 22.34 -11.99 1.25
N LYS A 214 23.39 -12.49 0.58
CA LYS A 214 24.39 -13.36 1.21
C LYS A 214 25.13 -12.65 2.35
N LYS A 215 25.47 -11.37 2.15
CA LYS A 215 26.19 -10.59 3.15
C LYS A 215 25.32 -10.28 4.38
N ILE A 216 24.04 -9.97 4.17
CA ILE A 216 23.07 -9.78 5.24
C ILE A 216 22.89 -11.09 6.03
N GLN A 217 22.76 -12.24 5.36
CA GLN A 217 22.66 -13.54 6.04
C GLN A 217 23.91 -13.91 6.82
N GLU A 218 25.09 -13.62 6.29
CA GLU A 218 26.36 -13.80 7.02
C GLU A 218 26.43 -12.97 8.31
N ILE A 219 25.97 -11.69 8.25
CA ILE A 219 25.97 -10.80 9.40
C ILE A 219 24.95 -11.29 10.44
N LEU A 220 23.74 -11.61 10.04
CA LEU A 220 22.71 -12.14 10.92
C LEU A 220 23.10 -13.45 11.60
N ASN A 221 23.76 -14.35 10.85
CA ASN A 221 24.27 -15.61 11.42
C ASN A 221 25.42 -15.39 12.43
N LYS A 222 26.24 -14.35 12.25
CA LYS A 222 27.29 -13.99 13.22
C LYS A 222 26.74 -13.37 14.48
N GLU A 223 25.66 -12.60 14.42
CA GLU A 223 25.02 -12.00 15.58
C GLU A 223 24.19 -13.03 16.38
N ASN A 224 23.64 -14.05 15.71
CA ASN A 224 22.85 -15.12 16.35
C ASN A 224 23.70 -16.27 16.93
N THR A 225 25.02 -16.30 16.74
CA THR A 225 25.91 -17.22 17.44
C THR A 225 26.30 -16.60 18.78
N PRO A 226 25.78 -17.09 19.92
CA PRO A 226 26.18 -16.58 21.23
C PRO A 226 27.67 -16.86 21.43
N ASN A 227 28.42 -15.84 21.81
CA ASN A 227 29.82 -15.93 22.26
C ASN A 227 29.87 -16.87 23.45
N THR A 228 30.09 -18.15 23.20
CA THR A 228 30.52 -19.10 24.22
C THR A 228 32.01 -18.84 24.50
N LYS A 229 32.30 -18.07 25.52
CA LYS A 229 33.55 -18.05 26.25
C LYS A 229 33.22 -18.03 27.73
#